data_85f4b7315dcac6c2da887aa3c58228c0
#
_entry.id   85f4b7315dcac6c2da887aa3c58228c0
#
_cell.length_a   1.000
_cell.length_b   1.000
_cell.length_c   1.000
_cell.angle_alpha   90.00
_cell.angle_beta   90.00
_cell.angle_gamma   90.00
#
_symmetry.space_group_name_H-M   'P 1'
#
loop_
_entity.id
_entity.type
_entity.pdbx_description
1 polymer ?
#
loop_
_entity_poly.entity_id
_entity_poly.type
_entity_poly.pdbx_seq_one_letter_code
_entity_poly.pdbx_strand_id
1 'polypeptide(L)'
;MIVKRIERTPVTNEELNEYKEKISKLENEYAVNASDVGMDKRIVTIKFGGEYDDLTLVNPKVTEKSKEMVVYFEKELDKKQKVRKTARHQWFKIDTDNLGIVEFSSDKKEWKDQEEYMNDLGLFECITAQRLIDSIDGVSINSSIRRYSGQIKAEKTPGRNERVMLQSPEGEMEFVKYKKAQPILDKGYQLV
;
A
#
# COMPACT_ATOMS: atom_id res chain seq x y z
N MET A 1 -18.68 0.29 4.83
CA MET A 1 -18.92 -1.13 4.53
C MET A 1 -18.00 -1.95 5.44
N ILE A 2 -18.54 -2.91 6.17
CA ILE A 2 -17.72 -3.83 6.98
C ILE A 2 -17.21 -4.88 6.01
N VAL A 3 -15.90 -4.89 5.76
CA VAL A 3 -15.27 -5.92 4.93
C VAL A 3 -15.19 -7.18 5.79
N LYS A 4 -15.82 -8.26 5.34
CA LYS A 4 -15.83 -9.55 6.05
C LYS A 4 -14.45 -10.21 5.86
N ARG A 5 -13.87 -10.69 6.96
CA ARG A 5 -12.69 -11.54 6.89
C ARG A 5 -13.05 -12.88 6.24
N ILE A 6 -12.23 -13.34 5.31
CA ILE A 6 -12.37 -14.64 4.66
C ILE A 6 -11.40 -15.62 5.32
N GLU A 7 -11.94 -16.71 5.89
CA GLU A 7 -11.14 -17.71 6.57
C GLU A 7 -10.39 -18.64 5.59
N ARG A 8 -9.27 -19.18 6.03
CA ARG A 8 -8.54 -20.21 5.28
C ARG A 8 -9.36 -21.50 5.27
N THR A 9 -9.75 -21.94 4.10
CA THR A 9 -10.40 -23.25 3.87
C THR A 9 -9.70 -23.94 2.70
N PRO A 10 -9.65 -25.28 2.66
CA PRO A 10 -9.10 -25.97 1.50
C PRO A 10 -9.75 -25.47 0.19
N VAL A 11 -8.92 -25.31 -0.82
CA VAL A 11 -9.35 -24.92 -2.17
C VAL A 11 -9.08 -26.10 -3.10
N THR A 12 -10.11 -26.62 -3.74
CA THR A 12 -9.95 -27.73 -4.69
C THR A 12 -9.46 -27.22 -6.05
N ASN A 13 -8.97 -28.11 -6.90
CA ASN A 13 -8.57 -27.75 -8.26
C ASN A 13 -9.76 -27.23 -9.07
N GLU A 14 -10.95 -27.79 -8.86
CA GLU A 14 -12.18 -27.36 -9.53
C GLU A 14 -12.53 -25.93 -9.14
N GLU A 15 -12.49 -25.61 -7.85
CA GLU A 15 -12.74 -24.26 -7.36
C GLU A 15 -11.71 -23.25 -7.86
N LEU A 16 -10.43 -23.64 -7.93
CA LEU A 16 -9.37 -22.80 -8.48
C LEU A 16 -9.57 -22.56 -9.98
N ASN A 17 -9.97 -23.57 -10.73
CA ASN A 17 -10.25 -23.45 -12.18
C ASN A 17 -11.49 -22.58 -12.42
N GLU A 18 -12.56 -22.77 -11.63
CA GLU A 18 -13.74 -21.89 -11.67
C GLU A 18 -13.37 -20.42 -11.40
N TYR A 19 -12.54 -20.19 -10.39
CA TYR A 19 -12.05 -18.85 -10.08
C TYR A 19 -11.29 -18.25 -11.27
N LYS A 20 -10.32 -18.98 -11.85
CA LYS A 20 -9.53 -18.54 -13.00
C LYS A 20 -10.41 -18.23 -14.22
N GLU A 21 -11.43 -19.04 -14.49
CA GLU A 21 -12.39 -18.77 -15.56
C GLU A 21 -13.18 -17.48 -15.31
N LYS A 22 -13.62 -17.25 -14.07
CA LYS A 22 -14.35 -16.03 -13.72
C LYS A 22 -13.49 -14.77 -13.86
N ILE A 23 -12.25 -14.79 -13.38
CA ILE A 23 -11.36 -13.62 -13.46
C ILE A 23 -10.85 -13.34 -14.87
N SER A 24 -10.78 -14.35 -15.75
CA SER A 24 -10.40 -14.16 -17.16
C SER A 24 -11.38 -13.27 -17.93
N LYS A 25 -12.62 -13.18 -17.45
CA LYS A 25 -13.69 -12.33 -18.02
C LYS A 25 -13.65 -10.89 -17.52
N LEU A 26 -12.81 -10.60 -16.52
CA LEU A 26 -12.66 -9.25 -15.98
C LEU A 26 -11.58 -8.50 -16.78
N GLU A 27 -12.01 -7.63 -17.66
CA GLU A 27 -11.12 -6.73 -18.38
C GLU A 27 -10.73 -5.54 -17.49
N ASN A 28 -9.50 -5.04 -17.63
CA ASN A 28 -8.97 -3.85 -16.94
C ASN A 28 -8.87 -3.94 -15.40
N GLU A 29 -8.97 -5.12 -14.82
CA GLU A 29 -8.76 -5.31 -13.37
C GLU A 29 -7.35 -5.86 -13.13
N TYR A 30 -6.53 -5.13 -12.39
CA TYR A 30 -5.15 -5.52 -12.04
C TYR A 30 -5.05 -6.29 -10.72
N ALA A 31 -6.09 -6.26 -9.92
CA ALA A 31 -6.11 -6.86 -8.60
C ALA A 31 -7.50 -7.42 -8.32
N VAL A 32 -7.61 -8.73 -8.18
CA VAL A 32 -8.91 -9.43 -8.01
C VAL A 32 -8.81 -10.39 -6.83
N ASN A 33 -9.80 -10.39 -5.98
CA ASN A 33 -9.98 -11.44 -4.97
C ASN A 33 -11.22 -12.29 -5.29
N ALA A 34 -11.32 -13.47 -4.69
CA ALA A 34 -12.39 -14.40 -5.00
C ALA A 34 -13.79 -13.84 -4.68
N SER A 35 -13.90 -12.93 -3.70
CA SER A 35 -15.17 -12.28 -3.37
C SER A 35 -15.66 -11.32 -4.45
N ASP A 36 -14.76 -10.77 -5.27
CA ASP A 36 -15.12 -9.88 -6.38
C ASP A 36 -15.87 -10.63 -7.50
N VAL A 37 -15.67 -11.96 -7.56
CA VAL A 37 -16.35 -12.87 -8.50
C VAL A 37 -17.37 -13.79 -7.80
N GLY A 38 -17.79 -13.43 -6.59
CA GLY A 38 -18.86 -14.11 -5.84
C GLY A 38 -18.46 -15.45 -5.21
N MET A 39 -17.15 -15.68 -4.98
CA MET A 39 -16.64 -16.88 -4.31
C MET A 39 -16.18 -16.55 -2.89
N ASP A 40 -16.67 -17.29 -1.89
CA ASP A 40 -16.25 -17.14 -0.47
C ASP A 40 -15.00 -18.00 -0.21
N LYS A 41 -13.92 -17.70 -0.94
CA LYS A 41 -12.62 -18.38 -0.88
C LYS A 41 -11.50 -17.38 -0.71
N ARG A 42 -10.45 -17.79 -0.01
CA ARG A 42 -9.27 -16.95 0.22
C ARG A 42 -8.28 -17.09 -0.93
N ILE A 43 -8.66 -16.55 -2.10
CA ILE A 43 -7.83 -16.55 -3.32
C ILE A 43 -7.70 -15.11 -3.79
N VAL A 44 -6.50 -14.71 -4.18
CA VAL A 44 -6.22 -13.40 -4.76
C VAL A 44 -5.36 -13.54 -5.99
N THR A 45 -5.54 -12.65 -6.98
CA THR A 45 -4.74 -12.63 -8.20
C THR A 45 -4.29 -11.21 -8.51
N ILE A 46 -3.01 -11.07 -8.83
CA ILE A 46 -2.43 -9.88 -9.44
C ILE A 46 -2.31 -10.16 -10.93
N LYS A 47 -2.95 -9.33 -11.75
CA LYS A 47 -2.93 -9.43 -13.20
C LYS A 47 -1.93 -8.41 -13.74
N PHE A 48 -0.90 -8.89 -14.39
CA PHE A 48 0.14 -8.03 -14.96
C PHE A 48 -0.20 -7.53 -16.36
N GLY A 49 -1.05 -8.28 -17.07
CA GLY A 49 -1.37 -8.01 -18.46
C GLY A 49 -0.20 -8.30 -19.41
N GLY A 50 -0.49 -8.28 -20.71
CA GLY A 50 0.53 -8.51 -21.75
C GLY A 50 1.15 -9.91 -21.71
N GLU A 51 2.49 -9.98 -21.70
CA GLU A 51 3.25 -11.23 -21.80
C GLU A 51 3.55 -11.88 -20.43
N TYR A 52 3.14 -11.26 -19.32
CA TYR A 52 3.41 -11.79 -17.99
C TYR A 52 2.24 -12.64 -17.48
N ASP A 53 2.56 -13.77 -16.86
CA ASP A 53 1.58 -14.64 -16.22
C ASP A 53 0.98 -13.97 -14.98
N ASP A 54 -0.33 -14.15 -14.81
CA ASP A 54 -1.04 -13.68 -13.61
C ASP A 54 -0.57 -14.43 -12.36
N LEU A 55 -0.26 -13.70 -11.30
CA LEU A 55 0.15 -14.27 -10.02
C LEU A 55 -1.08 -14.58 -9.15
N THR A 56 -1.43 -15.85 -9.02
CA THR A 56 -2.53 -16.32 -8.16
C THR A 56 -1.99 -16.91 -6.86
N LEU A 57 -2.49 -16.41 -5.74
CA LEU A 57 -2.13 -16.82 -4.38
C LEU A 57 -3.34 -17.48 -3.71
N VAL A 58 -3.19 -18.73 -3.29
CA VAL A 58 -4.21 -19.52 -2.59
C VAL A 58 -3.94 -19.51 -1.09
N ASN A 59 -4.93 -19.14 -0.32
CA ASN A 59 -4.86 -19.06 1.14
C ASN A 59 -3.67 -18.23 1.68
N PRO A 60 -3.34 -17.06 1.11
CA PRO A 60 -2.18 -16.28 1.53
C PRO A 60 -2.29 -15.87 2.99
N LYS A 61 -1.18 -16.01 3.73
CA LYS A 61 -1.04 -15.61 5.14
C LYS A 61 0.28 -14.90 5.35
N VAL A 62 0.25 -13.65 5.81
CA VAL A 62 1.46 -12.90 6.14
C VAL A 62 2.18 -13.57 7.31
N THR A 63 3.47 -13.91 7.12
CA THR A 63 4.34 -14.52 8.12
C THR A 63 5.34 -13.51 8.69
N GLU A 64 5.90 -12.66 7.83
CA GLU A 64 6.86 -11.63 8.20
C GLU A 64 6.59 -10.34 7.44
N LYS A 65 7.04 -9.21 7.97
CA LYS A 65 6.92 -7.90 7.31
C LYS A 65 7.91 -6.90 7.86
N SER A 66 8.33 -5.95 7.03
CA SER A 66 9.22 -4.86 7.42
C SER A 66 8.58 -3.93 8.45
N LYS A 67 9.44 -3.25 9.21
CA LYS A 67 9.04 -2.08 10.01
C LYS A 67 8.94 -0.84 9.14
N GLU A 68 9.80 -0.76 8.14
CA GLU A 68 9.85 0.31 7.14
C GLU A 68 8.57 0.29 6.30
N MET A 69 8.10 1.49 5.97
CA MET A 69 6.86 1.68 5.22
C MET A 69 7.13 2.44 3.93
N VAL A 70 6.41 2.05 2.88
CA VAL A 70 6.35 2.78 1.61
C VAL A 70 5.06 3.60 1.60
N VAL A 71 5.17 4.87 1.23
CA VAL A 71 4.02 5.75 1.04
C VAL A 71 3.61 5.76 -0.42
N TYR A 72 2.34 5.59 -0.73
CA TYR A 72 1.85 5.56 -2.09
C TYR A 72 0.41 6.06 -2.25
N PHE A 73 -0.02 6.20 -3.51
CA PHE A 73 -1.35 6.68 -3.85
C PHE A 73 -2.27 5.52 -4.20
N GLU A 74 -3.33 5.34 -3.42
CA GLU A 74 -4.31 4.28 -3.61
C GLU A 74 -5.66 4.90 -3.99
N LYS A 75 -6.27 4.37 -5.06
CA LYS A 75 -7.63 4.77 -5.44
C LYS A 75 -8.64 4.03 -4.55
N GLU A 76 -9.54 4.77 -3.94
CA GLU A 76 -10.75 4.22 -3.36
C GLU A 76 -11.66 3.71 -4.49
N LEU A 77 -12.22 2.51 -4.31
CA LEU A 77 -13.24 1.94 -5.22
C LEU A 77 -14.63 2.54 -4.96
N ASP A 78 -14.69 3.77 -4.46
CA ASP A 78 -15.96 4.47 -4.30
C ASP A 78 -16.35 5.22 -5.59
N LYS A 79 -17.60 5.65 -5.65
CA LYS A 79 -18.14 6.41 -6.80
C LYS A 79 -17.36 7.69 -7.14
N LYS A 80 -16.50 8.16 -6.25
CA LYS A 80 -15.70 9.38 -6.42
C LYS A 80 -14.25 9.12 -6.80
N GLN A 81 -13.82 7.85 -6.82
CA GLN A 81 -12.45 7.41 -7.16
C GLN A 81 -11.35 8.31 -6.56
N LYS A 82 -11.52 8.69 -5.30
CA LYS A 82 -10.56 9.55 -4.62
C LYS A 82 -9.23 8.84 -4.46
N VAL A 83 -8.17 9.52 -4.85
CA VAL A 83 -6.80 9.09 -4.59
C VAL A 83 -6.45 9.45 -3.15
N ARG A 84 -5.91 8.48 -2.41
CA ARG A 84 -5.49 8.65 -1.02
C ARG A 84 -4.04 8.23 -0.86
N LYS A 85 -3.31 8.95 -0.04
CA LYS A 85 -2.00 8.49 0.41
C LYS A 85 -2.17 7.43 1.50
N THR A 86 -1.50 6.28 1.30
CA THR A 86 -1.51 5.15 2.24
C THR A 86 -0.08 4.75 2.57
N ALA A 87 0.11 4.00 3.64
CA ALA A 87 1.41 3.44 4.01
C ALA A 87 1.33 1.91 4.03
N ARG A 88 2.27 1.28 3.34
CA ARG A 88 2.40 -0.18 3.22
C ARG A 88 3.80 -0.62 3.64
N HIS A 89 3.93 -1.87 4.04
CA HIS A 89 5.24 -2.44 4.38
C HIS A 89 6.14 -2.47 3.15
N GLN A 90 7.41 -2.10 3.30
CA GLN A 90 8.39 -2.09 2.21
C GLN A 90 8.65 -3.50 1.66
N TRP A 91 8.64 -4.50 2.53
CA TRP A 91 8.67 -5.91 2.15
C TRP A 91 7.80 -6.74 3.11
N PHE A 92 7.36 -7.89 2.65
CA PHE A 92 6.66 -8.86 3.47
C PHE A 92 6.76 -10.25 2.86
N LYS A 93 6.61 -11.27 3.70
CA LYS A 93 6.55 -12.68 3.30
C LYS A 93 5.17 -13.23 3.60
N ILE A 94 4.73 -14.08 2.72
CA ILE A 94 3.47 -14.81 2.85
C ILE A 94 3.72 -16.30 2.70
N ASP A 95 2.94 -17.09 3.41
CA ASP A 95 2.77 -18.52 3.20
C ASP A 95 1.52 -18.75 2.36
N THR A 96 1.59 -19.59 1.33
CA THR A 96 0.49 -19.91 0.41
C THR A 96 0.39 -21.40 0.18
N ASP A 97 -0.83 -21.90 -0.08
CA ASP A 97 -1.05 -23.35 -0.30
C ASP A 97 -0.51 -23.82 -1.67
N ASN A 98 -0.40 -22.93 -2.65
CA ASN A 98 0.00 -23.29 -4.02
C ASN A 98 1.46 -22.97 -4.36
N LEU A 99 2.09 -22.00 -3.72
CA LEU A 99 3.45 -21.56 -4.05
C LEU A 99 4.42 -21.66 -2.85
N GLY A 100 3.93 -22.05 -1.66
CA GLY A 100 4.72 -22.01 -0.43
C GLY A 100 4.99 -20.57 0.00
N ILE A 101 6.24 -20.32 0.43
CA ILE A 101 6.65 -18.98 0.89
C ILE A 101 6.99 -18.09 -0.31
N VAL A 102 6.31 -16.96 -0.41
CA VAL A 102 6.55 -15.91 -1.41
C VAL A 102 6.96 -14.64 -0.69
N GLU A 103 7.99 -13.97 -1.19
CA GLU A 103 8.46 -12.68 -0.69
C GLU A 103 8.16 -11.58 -1.71
N PHE A 104 7.61 -10.47 -1.23
CA PHE A 104 7.41 -9.25 -1.99
C PHE A 104 8.24 -8.14 -1.38
N SER A 105 8.93 -7.37 -2.19
CA SER A 105 9.75 -6.26 -1.73
C SER A 105 9.71 -5.08 -2.68
N SER A 106 10.00 -3.91 -2.14
CA SER A 106 10.18 -2.68 -2.89
C SER A 106 11.36 -1.90 -2.33
N ASP A 107 12.27 -1.49 -3.19
CA ASP A 107 13.42 -0.67 -2.81
C ASP A 107 13.05 0.79 -2.56
N LYS A 108 11.88 1.22 -3.03
CA LYS A 108 11.41 2.60 -2.86
C LYS A 108 10.67 2.77 -1.54
N LYS A 109 10.96 3.90 -0.89
CA LYS A 109 10.27 4.34 0.34
C LYS A 109 9.08 5.25 0.05
N GLU A 110 9.11 5.98 -1.06
CA GLU A 110 8.06 6.89 -1.51
C GLU A 110 8.11 7.02 -3.03
N TRP A 111 6.95 7.22 -3.67
CA TRP A 111 6.85 7.57 -5.09
C TRP A 111 6.21 8.94 -5.26
N LYS A 112 6.62 9.59 -6.33
CA LYS A 112 6.21 10.96 -6.61
C LYS A 112 4.78 11.05 -7.10
N ASP A 113 4.37 10.08 -7.92
CA ASP A 113 3.05 10.07 -8.54
C ASP A 113 2.59 8.65 -8.91
N GLN A 114 1.39 8.56 -9.49
CA GLN A 114 0.78 7.29 -9.86
C GLN A 114 1.42 6.65 -11.10
N GLU A 115 1.99 7.44 -12.00
CA GLU A 115 2.63 6.94 -13.23
C GLU A 115 3.92 6.20 -12.89
N GLU A 116 4.72 6.75 -12.00
CA GLU A 116 5.94 6.10 -11.49
C GLU A 116 5.62 4.75 -10.84
N TYR A 117 4.49 4.65 -10.12
CA TYR A 117 4.00 3.41 -9.53
C TYR A 117 3.69 2.33 -10.56
N MET A 118 2.92 2.67 -11.58
CA MET A 118 2.49 1.72 -12.60
C MET A 118 3.65 1.19 -13.45
N ASN A 119 4.77 1.91 -13.47
CA ASN A 119 5.96 1.54 -14.24
C ASN A 119 7.00 0.72 -13.43
N ASP A 120 6.79 0.56 -12.13
CA ASP A 120 7.67 -0.24 -11.25
C ASP A 120 6.96 -1.53 -10.85
N LEU A 121 7.23 -2.63 -11.58
CA LEU A 121 6.57 -3.93 -11.34
C LEU A 121 6.77 -4.46 -9.92
N GLY A 122 7.97 -4.42 -9.38
CA GLY A 122 8.23 -4.91 -8.02
C GLY A 122 7.46 -4.11 -6.96
N LEU A 123 7.41 -2.80 -7.13
CA LEU A 123 6.61 -1.93 -6.29
C LEU A 123 5.11 -2.22 -6.45
N PHE A 124 4.65 -2.36 -7.70
CA PHE A 124 3.26 -2.67 -8.03
C PHE A 124 2.83 -3.99 -7.38
N GLU A 125 3.61 -5.07 -7.54
CA GLU A 125 3.36 -6.37 -6.92
C GLU A 125 3.28 -6.26 -5.39
N CYS A 126 4.30 -5.67 -4.78
CA CYS A 126 4.41 -5.57 -3.33
C CYS A 126 3.19 -4.87 -2.71
N ILE A 127 2.76 -3.77 -3.30
CA ILE A 127 1.65 -2.98 -2.77
C ILE A 127 0.31 -3.62 -3.08
N THR A 128 0.15 -4.14 -4.29
CA THR A 128 -1.09 -4.78 -4.73
C THR A 128 -1.36 -6.05 -3.92
N ALA A 129 -0.34 -6.88 -3.68
CA ALA A 129 -0.47 -8.06 -2.83
C ALA A 129 -0.90 -7.70 -1.39
N GLN A 130 -0.28 -6.68 -0.77
CA GLN A 130 -0.69 -6.22 0.56
C GLN A 130 -2.14 -5.74 0.58
N ARG A 131 -2.57 -4.98 -0.44
CA ARG A 131 -3.94 -4.50 -0.57
C ARG A 131 -4.94 -5.64 -0.66
N LEU A 132 -4.66 -6.63 -1.50
CA LEU A 132 -5.52 -7.80 -1.67
C LEU A 132 -5.62 -8.63 -0.38
N ILE A 133 -4.48 -8.86 0.28
CA ILE A 133 -4.46 -9.62 1.55
C ILE A 133 -5.19 -8.85 2.65
N ASP A 134 -4.96 -7.54 2.78
CA ASP A 134 -5.70 -6.69 3.72
C ASP A 134 -7.22 -6.80 3.47
N SER A 135 -7.65 -6.79 2.19
CA SER A 135 -9.07 -6.90 1.83
C SER A 135 -9.68 -8.22 2.29
N ILE A 136 -9.03 -9.35 2.04
CA ILE A 136 -9.53 -10.67 2.48
C ILE A 136 -9.39 -10.88 3.99
N ASP A 137 -8.52 -10.13 4.66
CA ASP A 137 -8.42 -10.08 6.13
C ASP A 137 -9.44 -9.13 6.79
N GLY A 138 -10.30 -8.50 6.00
CA GLY A 138 -11.29 -7.54 6.50
C GLY A 138 -10.68 -6.19 6.90
N VAL A 139 -9.46 -5.89 6.47
CA VAL A 139 -8.76 -4.63 6.74
C VAL A 139 -9.09 -3.61 5.65
N SER A 140 -9.76 -2.54 6.03
CA SER A 140 -10.15 -1.50 5.08
C SER A 140 -8.98 -0.57 4.70
N ILE A 141 -9.10 0.10 3.56
CA ILE A 141 -8.17 1.17 3.12
C ILE A 141 -7.99 2.26 4.20
N ASN A 142 -9.03 2.55 4.97
CA ASN A 142 -8.95 3.51 6.08
C ASN A 142 -7.92 3.14 7.15
N SER A 143 -7.63 1.86 7.33
CA SER A 143 -6.57 1.40 8.24
C SER A 143 -5.18 1.76 7.69
N SER A 144 -4.97 1.65 6.37
CA SER A 144 -3.73 2.06 5.70
C SER A 144 -3.55 3.57 5.69
N ILE A 145 -4.63 4.33 5.50
CA ILE A 145 -4.65 5.80 5.61
C ILE A 145 -4.28 6.22 7.04
N ARG A 146 -4.79 5.54 8.07
CA ARG A 146 -4.45 5.82 9.46
C ARG A 146 -2.98 5.53 9.77
N ARG A 147 -2.40 4.48 9.19
CA ARG A 147 -0.95 4.18 9.30
C ARG A 147 -0.12 5.34 8.73
N TYR A 148 -0.46 5.80 7.52
CA TYR A 148 0.19 6.95 6.92
C TYR A 148 0.05 8.22 7.76
N SER A 149 -1.17 8.54 8.20
CA SER A 149 -1.43 9.70 9.08
C SER A 149 -0.66 9.61 10.42
N GLY A 150 -0.41 8.40 10.91
CA GLY A 150 0.44 8.16 12.09
C GLY A 150 1.91 8.49 11.83
N GLN A 151 2.43 8.18 10.64
CA GLN A 151 3.78 8.55 10.21
C GLN A 151 3.92 10.06 9.99
N ILE A 152 2.96 10.69 9.32
CA ILE A 152 2.95 12.16 9.15
C ILE A 152 2.85 12.89 10.49
N LYS A 153 2.23 12.32 11.51
CA LYS A 153 2.23 12.95 12.85
C LYS A 153 3.60 13.03 13.46
N ALA A 154 4.54 12.17 13.09
CA ALA A 154 5.96 12.29 13.45
C ALA A 154 6.68 13.40 12.65
N GLU A 155 6.18 13.70 11.44
CA GLU A 155 6.63 14.78 10.53
C GLU A 155 5.61 15.93 10.49
N LYS A 156 4.86 16.12 11.54
CA LYS A 156 3.78 17.11 11.59
C LYS A 156 4.31 18.48 11.25
N THR A 157 3.83 19.05 10.15
CA THR A 157 4.04 20.46 9.85
C THR A 157 3.63 21.28 11.08
N PRO A 158 4.55 22.03 11.66
CA PRO A 158 4.26 22.79 12.86
C PRO A 158 3.07 23.73 12.68
N GLY A 159 2.25 23.87 13.70
CA GLY A 159 1.12 24.78 13.65
C GLY A 159 1.58 26.22 13.39
N ARG A 160 0.79 27.02 12.71
CA ARG A 160 1.13 28.41 12.30
C ARG A 160 1.78 29.25 13.41
N ASN A 161 1.38 29.06 14.65
CA ASN A 161 1.91 29.78 15.84
C ASN A 161 2.86 28.93 16.69
N GLU A 162 3.08 27.68 16.31
CA GLU A 162 4.04 26.80 16.97
C GLU A 162 5.46 27.33 16.79
N ARG A 163 6.29 27.20 17.84
CA ARG A 163 7.70 27.55 17.74
C ARG A 163 8.49 26.38 17.21
N VAL A 164 9.30 26.65 16.22
CA VAL A 164 10.16 25.68 15.55
C VAL A 164 11.61 26.10 15.69
N MET A 165 12.50 25.15 15.68
CA MET A 165 13.93 25.35 15.64
C MET A 165 14.42 25.27 14.20
N LEU A 166 15.15 26.27 13.77
CA LEU A 166 15.80 26.33 12.48
C LEU A 166 17.31 26.31 12.67
N GLN A 167 18.01 25.56 11.80
CA GLN A 167 19.47 25.52 11.77
C GLN A 167 19.97 26.23 10.52
N SER A 168 20.88 27.18 10.71
CA SER A 168 21.56 27.84 9.58
C SER A 168 22.54 26.89 8.88
N PRO A 169 22.98 27.19 7.66
CA PRO A 169 24.05 26.46 7.00
C PRO A 169 25.36 26.39 7.78
N GLU A 170 25.61 27.40 8.63
CA GLU A 170 26.77 27.50 9.50
C GLU A 170 26.58 26.76 10.85
N GLY A 171 25.41 26.19 11.10
CA GLY A 171 25.08 25.41 12.29
C GLY A 171 24.46 26.23 13.44
N GLU A 172 24.19 27.50 13.25
CA GLU A 172 23.52 28.33 14.26
C GLU A 172 22.05 27.96 14.39
N MET A 173 21.51 27.98 15.59
CA MET A 173 20.14 27.63 15.91
C MET A 173 19.27 28.84 16.16
N GLU A 174 18.12 28.94 15.53
CA GLU A 174 17.16 30.02 15.71
C GLU A 174 15.76 29.47 16.05
N PHE A 175 15.13 30.06 17.10
CA PHE A 175 13.78 29.70 17.54
C PHE A 175 12.76 30.72 17.04
N VAL A 176 11.90 30.33 16.06
CA VAL A 176 10.91 31.22 15.46
C VAL A 176 9.50 30.61 15.48
N LYS A 177 8.47 31.45 15.36
CA LYS A 177 7.13 30.94 15.07
C LYS A 177 7.08 30.42 13.65
N TYR A 178 6.49 29.24 13.42
CA TYR A 178 6.44 28.59 12.09
C TYR A 178 5.95 29.51 10.97
N LYS A 179 4.96 30.38 11.24
CA LYS A 179 4.50 31.39 10.26
C LYS A 179 5.58 32.37 9.79
N LYS A 180 6.69 32.49 10.52
CA LYS A 180 7.84 33.32 10.16
C LYS A 180 9.04 32.50 9.65
N ALA A 181 8.90 31.17 9.61
CA ALA A 181 9.98 30.28 9.20
C ALA A 181 10.24 30.33 7.69
N GLN A 182 9.22 30.49 6.86
CA GLN A 182 9.39 30.40 5.40
C GLN A 182 10.45 31.37 4.83
N PRO A 183 10.47 32.66 5.17
CA PRO A 183 11.50 33.58 4.67
C PRO A 183 12.93 33.25 5.16
N ILE A 184 13.03 32.45 6.24
CA ILE A 184 14.30 32.01 6.83
C ILE A 184 14.73 30.72 6.13
N LEU A 185 13.81 29.78 5.91
CA LEU A 185 14.06 28.56 5.14
C LEU A 185 14.52 28.90 3.70
N ASP A 186 13.96 29.94 3.08
CA ASP A 186 14.35 30.42 1.76
C ASP A 186 15.80 30.93 1.71
N LYS A 187 16.43 31.17 2.86
CA LYS A 187 17.85 31.53 3.01
C LYS A 187 18.76 30.33 3.25
N GLY A 188 18.23 29.09 3.14
CA GLY A 188 19.00 27.86 3.29
C GLY A 188 19.00 27.26 4.68
N TYR A 189 18.23 27.81 5.62
CA TYR A 189 18.02 27.18 6.92
C TYR A 189 17.21 25.89 6.79
N GLN A 190 17.41 24.96 7.71
CA GLN A 190 16.68 23.71 7.78
C GLN A 190 15.87 23.63 9.08
N LEU A 191 14.70 23.01 9.01
CA LEU A 191 13.88 22.70 10.17
C LEU A 191 14.51 21.52 10.91
N VAL A 192 14.71 21.64 12.25
CA VAL A 192 15.34 20.63 13.11
C VAL A 192 14.33 20.09 14.11
#